data_0c5644b0d309f7a902c2f796cba12d7b
#
_entry.id   0c5644b0d309f7a902c2f796cba12d7b
#
_cell.length_a   1.000
_cell.length_b   1.000
_cell.length_c   1.000
_cell.angle_alpha   90.00
_cell.angle_beta   90.00
_cell.angle_gamma   90.00
#
_symmetry.space_group_name_H-M   'P 1'
#
loop_
_entity.id
_entity.type
_entity.pdbx_description
1 polymer ?
#
loop_
_entity_poly.entity_id
_entity_poly.type
_entity_poly.pdbx_seq_one_letter_code
_entity_poly.pdbx_strand_id
1 'polypeptide(L)'
;MIGVLVSGEGTNLQALLDAGLPVVAVAANVVGARALARAEAAGVSTAAFPLEEYEDRDARDEAMAEWLETRGVDLVVCAGYMHLLRPSFLERFPQRVVNVHPAPLPEFPGAHPLEDVLAAGASAAAATVHLVDDGIDTGPVIASELVPVIAGDTVETLRERVHEAEHRLLPKVVRELCAR
;
A
#
# COMPACT_ATOMS: atom_id res chain seq x y z
N MET A 1 -7.80 14.40 1.59
CA MET A 1 -6.31 14.40 1.77
C MET A 1 -5.82 12.98 1.97
N ILE A 2 -4.63 12.64 1.47
CA ILE A 2 -4.14 11.26 1.45
C ILE A 2 -3.07 11.05 2.52
N GLY A 3 -3.23 9.99 3.31
CA GLY A 3 -2.18 9.40 4.13
C GLY A 3 -1.63 8.15 3.46
N VAL A 4 -0.31 7.94 3.49
CA VAL A 4 0.32 6.76 2.90
C VAL A 4 1.06 5.97 3.97
N LEU A 5 0.80 4.65 4.03
CA LEU A 5 1.48 3.71 4.91
C LEU A 5 2.54 2.95 4.12
N VAL A 6 3.74 2.86 4.68
CA VAL A 6 4.91 2.28 4.01
C VAL A 6 5.75 1.43 4.97
N SER A 7 6.54 0.49 4.43
CA SER A 7 7.53 -0.27 5.23
C SER A 7 8.95 -0.20 4.65
N GLY A 8 9.15 0.23 3.40
CA GLY A 8 10.44 0.10 2.71
C GLY A 8 10.78 1.23 1.74
N GLU A 9 11.07 0.89 0.49
CA GLU A 9 11.63 1.77 -0.56
C GLU A 9 10.70 2.92 -0.97
N GLY A 10 9.39 2.73 -0.95
CA GLY A 10 8.41 3.77 -1.27
C GLY A 10 8.30 4.14 -2.75
N THR A 11 8.48 3.19 -3.67
CA THR A 11 8.33 3.46 -5.11
C THR A 11 6.89 3.78 -5.48
N ASN A 12 5.91 3.10 -4.88
CA ASN A 12 4.49 3.41 -5.02
C ASN A 12 4.12 4.77 -4.40
N LEU A 13 4.72 5.15 -3.26
CA LEU A 13 4.60 6.51 -2.72
C LEU A 13 5.13 7.54 -3.72
N GLN A 14 6.30 7.29 -4.33
CA GLN A 14 6.86 8.20 -5.33
C GLN A 14 5.90 8.38 -6.50
N ALA A 15 5.29 7.31 -7.00
CA ALA A 15 4.30 7.40 -8.08
C ALA A 15 3.08 8.27 -7.71
N LEU A 16 2.61 8.22 -6.46
CA LEU A 16 1.54 9.10 -5.97
C LEU A 16 1.98 10.57 -5.92
N LEU A 17 3.21 10.84 -5.46
CA LEU A 17 3.78 12.19 -5.39
C LEU A 17 3.98 12.78 -6.80
N ASP A 18 4.57 12.01 -7.72
CA ASP A 18 4.81 12.42 -9.11
C ASP A 18 3.49 12.69 -9.88
N ALA A 19 2.42 11.99 -9.50
CA ALA A 19 1.08 12.24 -10.03
C ALA A 19 0.41 13.51 -9.47
N GLY A 20 1.06 14.26 -8.57
CA GLY A 20 0.55 15.48 -7.96
C GLY A 20 -0.66 15.26 -7.06
N LEU A 21 -0.79 14.08 -6.47
CA LEU A 21 -1.89 13.77 -5.55
C LEU A 21 -1.68 14.45 -4.18
N PRO A 22 -2.74 14.83 -3.47
CA PRO A 22 -2.66 15.58 -2.21
C PRO A 22 -2.24 14.68 -1.04
N VAL A 23 -1.02 14.11 -1.12
CA VAL A 23 -0.41 13.35 -0.02
C VAL A 23 0.05 14.34 1.05
N VAL A 24 -0.48 14.25 2.24
CA VAL A 24 -0.19 15.17 3.36
C VAL A 24 0.56 14.51 4.50
N ALA A 25 0.53 13.18 4.58
CA ALA A 25 1.13 12.42 5.65
C ALA A 25 1.66 11.06 5.15
N VAL A 26 2.83 10.66 5.62
CA VAL A 26 3.41 9.33 5.36
C VAL A 26 3.84 8.72 6.70
N ALA A 27 3.27 7.55 7.01
CA ALA A 27 3.60 6.79 8.21
C ALA A 27 4.31 5.49 7.85
N ALA A 28 5.35 5.15 8.62
CA ALA A 28 6.07 3.89 8.46
C ALA A 28 6.04 3.08 9.76
N ASN A 29 6.07 1.75 9.65
CA ASN A 29 6.26 0.85 10.80
C ASN A 29 7.74 0.59 11.11
N VAL A 30 8.65 1.15 10.32
CA VAL A 30 10.10 0.96 10.43
C VAL A 30 10.80 2.32 10.46
N VAL A 31 11.61 2.54 11.47
CA VAL A 31 12.48 3.73 11.55
C VAL A 31 13.48 3.70 10.40
N GLY A 32 13.64 4.84 9.70
CA GLY A 32 14.59 4.96 8.60
C GLY A 32 14.16 4.31 7.28
N ALA A 33 12.86 3.95 7.13
CA ALA A 33 12.34 3.54 5.84
C ALA A 33 12.64 4.61 4.76
N ARG A 34 13.18 4.20 3.60
CA ARG A 34 13.54 5.14 2.50
C ARG A 34 12.35 5.96 2.01
N ALA A 35 11.16 5.41 2.12
CA ALA A 35 9.92 6.11 1.80
C ALA A 35 9.74 7.39 2.62
N LEU A 36 10.17 7.44 3.90
CA LEU A 36 10.11 8.65 4.72
C LEU A 36 10.97 9.77 4.14
N ALA A 37 12.21 9.46 3.74
CA ALA A 37 13.09 10.43 3.11
C ALA A 37 12.53 10.97 1.78
N ARG A 38 11.81 10.16 0.99
CA ARG A 38 11.09 10.61 -0.22
C ARG A 38 9.99 11.62 0.13
N ALA A 39 9.20 11.31 1.17
CA ALA A 39 8.12 12.18 1.63
C ALA A 39 8.67 13.52 2.15
N GLU A 40 9.72 13.49 2.96
CA GLU A 40 10.40 14.68 3.48
C GLU A 40 10.94 15.57 2.36
N ALA A 41 11.58 14.97 1.34
CA ALA A 41 12.06 15.69 0.16
C ALA A 41 10.92 16.36 -0.64
N ALA A 42 9.70 15.82 -0.56
CA ALA A 42 8.49 16.39 -1.15
C ALA A 42 7.75 17.37 -0.21
N GLY A 43 8.28 17.65 0.99
CA GLY A 43 7.64 18.53 1.97
C GLY A 43 6.42 17.93 2.68
N VAL A 44 6.28 16.60 2.66
CA VAL A 44 5.16 15.87 3.28
C VAL A 44 5.53 15.51 4.72
N SER A 45 4.55 15.61 5.65
CA SER A 45 4.74 15.21 7.05
C SER A 45 5.02 13.72 7.17
N THR A 46 6.02 13.35 7.98
CA THR A 46 6.43 11.95 8.19
C THR A 46 6.40 11.57 9.66
N ALA A 47 6.13 10.29 9.95
CA ALA A 47 6.33 9.68 11.26
C ALA A 47 6.65 8.19 11.13
N ALA A 48 7.39 7.66 12.10
CA ALA A 48 7.58 6.22 12.26
C ALA A 48 6.81 5.74 13.50
N PHE A 49 6.23 4.54 13.39
CA PHE A 49 5.47 3.86 14.45
C PHE A 49 6.02 2.44 14.63
N PRO A 50 7.27 2.29 15.12
CA PRO A 50 7.86 0.98 15.33
C PRO A 50 7.15 0.28 16.49
N LEU A 51 6.84 -1.02 16.30
CA LEU A 51 6.00 -1.75 17.26
C LEU A 51 6.60 -1.83 18.67
N GLU A 52 7.90 -1.82 18.77
CA GLU A 52 8.65 -1.86 20.04
C GLU A 52 8.43 -0.62 20.94
N GLU A 53 7.88 0.46 20.42
CA GLU A 53 7.54 1.68 21.19
C GLU A 53 6.12 1.66 21.76
N TYR A 54 5.35 0.60 21.49
CA TYR A 54 3.95 0.46 21.89
C TYR A 54 3.73 -0.81 22.68
N GLU A 55 2.69 -0.82 23.52
CA GLU A 55 2.31 -1.99 24.31
C GLU A 55 1.95 -3.17 23.41
N ASP A 56 1.19 -2.90 22.34
CA ASP A 56 0.78 -3.89 21.34
C ASP A 56 0.47 -3.24 19.98
N ARG A 57 -0.05 -4.04 19.06
CA ARG A 57 -0.44 -3.58 17.72
C ARG A 57 -1.65 -2.65 17.72
N ASP A 58 -2.60 -2.86 18.62
CA ASP A 58 -3.78 -2.01 18.69
C ASP A 58 -3.39 -0.60 19.15
N ALA A 59 -2.56 -0.46 20.19
CA ALA A 59 -2.05 0.82 20.68
C ALA A 59 -1.24 1.56 19.60
N ARG A 60 -0.39 0.84 18.83
CA ARG A 60 0.33 1.42 17.71
C ARG A 60 -0.60 1.93 16.61
N ASP A 61 -1.59 1.12 16.21
CA ASP A 61 -2.51 1.43 15.12
C ASP A 61 -3.42 2.59 15.50
N GLU A 62 -3.87 2.68 16.74
CA GLU A 62 -4.61 3.83 17.27
C GLU A 62 -3.78 5.11 17.21
N ALA A 63 -2.54 5.08 17.68
CA ALA A 63 -1.64 6.23 17.63
C ALA A 63 -1.36 6.69 16.19
N MET A 64 -1.17 5.74 15.28
CA MET A 64 -0.94 6.02 13.85
C MET A 64 -2.21 6.62 13.21
N ALA A 65 -3.39 6.09 13.51
CA ALA A 65 -4.65 6.61 13.00
C ALA A 65 -4.91 8.04 13.51
N GLU A 66 -4.73 8.30 14.80
CA GLU A 66 -4.86 9.64 15.39
C GLU A 66 -3.88 10.63 14.74
N TRP A 67 -2.63 10.22 14.52
CA TRP A 67 -1.63 11.06 13.87
C TRP A 67 -2.02 11.43 12.44
N LEU A 68 -2.63 10.51 11.67
CA LEU A 68 -3.14 10.76 10.33
C LEU A 68 -4.36 11.70 10.34
N GLU A 69 -5.32 11.48 11.25
CA GLU A 69 -6.52 12.32 11.39
C GLU A 69 -6.18 13.77 11.73
N THR A 70 -5.22 14.00 12.64
CA THR A 70 -4.78 15.36 13.00
C THR A 70 -4.16 16.12 11.83
N ARG A 71 -3.82 15.42 10.72
CA ARG A 71 -3.32 15.98 9.45
C ARG A 71 -4.39 16.08 8.37
N GLY A 72 -5.64 15.82 8.72
CA GLY A 72 -6.77 15.92 7.81
C GLY A 72 -6.81 14.80 6.76
N VAL A 73 -6.20 13.65 7.05
CA VAL A 73 -6.27 12.47 6.16
C VAL A 73 -7.71 11.93 6.16
N ASP A 74 -8.24 11.70 4.97
CA ASP A 74 -9.56 11.10 4.73
C ASP A 74 -9.52 9.87 3.82
N LEU A 75 -8.36 9.56 3.23
CA LEU A 75 -8.08 8.34 2.46
C LEU A 75 -6.69 7.83 2.83
N VAL A 76 -6.59 6.57 3.20
CA VAL A 76 -5.32 5.90 3.52
C VAL A 76 -4.94 4.95 2.40
N VAL A 77 -3.68 5.00 1.97
CA VAL A 77 -3.12 4.12 0.94
C VAL A 77 -1.99 3.29 1.55
N CYS A 78 -2.17 1.98 1.63
CA CYS A 78 -1.09 1.05 1.94
C CYS A 78 -0.24 0.84 0.67
N ALA A 79 0.98 1.36 0.68
CA ALA A 79 1.91 1.31 -0.44
C ALA A 79 3.17 0.50 -0.08
N GLY A 80 3.02 -0.82 -0.02
CA GLY A 80 4.05 -1.72 0.49
C GLY A 80 4.17 -1.68 2.01
N TYR A 81 3.04 -1.61 2.71
CA TYR A 81 2.96 -1.71 4.16
C TYR A 81 2.82 -3.18 4.57
N MET A 82 3.77 -3.69 5.34
CA MET A 82 3.93 -5.13 5.60
C MET A 82 3.20 -5.63 6.85
N HIS A 83 2.41 -4.81 7.54
CA HIS A 83 1.64 -5.21 8.70
C HIS A 83 0.14 -5.20 8.40
N LEU A 84 -0.60 -6.14 8.96
CA LEU A 84 -2.06 -6.09 8.97
C LEU A 84 -2.51 -4.96 9.90
N LEU A 85 -3.43 -4.13 9.41
CA LEU A 85 -4.07 -3.09 10.19
C LEU A 85 -5.14 -3.71 11.09
N ARG A 86 -5.21 -3.24 12.32
CA ARG A 86 -6.17 -3.71 13.30
C ARG A 86 -7.54 -3.05 13.10
N PRO A 87 -8.63 -3.65 13.59
CA PRO A 87 -9.96 -3.04 13.55
C PRO A 87 -9.98 -1.62 14.12
N SER A 88 -9.23 -1.36 15.20
CA SER A 88 -9.08 -0.03 15.81
C SER A 88 -8.61 1.05 14.83
N PHE A 89 -7.77 0.70 13.84
CA PHE A 89 -7.38 1.59 12.74
C PHE A 89 -8.48 1.70 11.69
N LEU A 90 -9.01 0.55 11.23
CA LEU A 90 -9.97 0.51 10.12
C LEU A 90 -11.29 1.22 10.42
N GLU A 91 -11.74 1.17 11.68
CA GLU A 91 -12.95 1.84 12.16
C GLU A 91 -12.84 3.38 12.10
N ARG A 92 -11.62 3.93 12.13
CA ARG A 92 -11.37 5.37 11.99
C ARG A 92 -11.39 5.84 10.53
N PHE A 93 -11.16 4.93 9.59
CA PHE A 93 -11.20 5.19 8.14
C PHE A 93 -12.14 4.22 7.41
N PRO A 94 -13.46 4.18 7.74
CA PRO A 94 -14.39 3.18 7.23
C PRO A 94 -14.51 3.24 5.72
N GLN A 95 -14.14 2.14 5.04
CA GLN A 95 -14.10 2.03 3.57
C GLN A 95 -13.19 3.08 2.87
N ARG A 96 -12.21 3.61 3.61
CA ARG A 96 -11.27 4.63 3.13
C ARG A 96 -9.81 4.18 3.28
N VAL A 97 -9.56 2.88 3.40
CA VAL A 97 -8.22 2.29 3.37
C VAL A 97 -8.11 1.42 2.14
N VAL A 98 -7.14 1.68 1.29
CA VAL A 98 -6.84 0.89 0.08
C VAL A 98 -5.44 0.33 0.13
N ASN A 99 -5.25 -0.84 -0.50
CA ASN A 99 -3.94 -1.47 -0.66
C ASN A 99 -3.68 -1.75 -2.14
N VAL A 100 -2.41 -1.77 -2.54
CA VAL A 100 -1.96 -2.30 -3.82
C VAL A 100 -1.23 -3.62 -3.60
N HIS A 101 -1.68 -4.67 -4.28
CA HIS A 101 -1.20 -6.04 -4.17
C HIS A 101 -0.67 -6.54 -5.52
N PRO A 102 0.52 -7.19 -5.58
CA PRO A 102 1.18 -7.53 -6.84
C PRO A 102 0.70 -8.85 -7.47
N ALA A 103 -0.54 -9.25 -7.26
CA ALA A 103 -1.13 -10.44 -7.86
C ALA A 103 -2.63 -10.27 -8.13
N PRO A 104 -3.24 -11.10 -9.00
CA PRO A 104 -4.68 -11.10 -9.20
C PRO A 104 -5.38 -11.63 -7.94
N LEU A 105 -6.23 -10.79 -7.32
CA LEU A 105 -7.07 -11.18 -6.21
C LEU A 105 -8.44 -11.68 -6.72
N PRO A 106 -9.06 -12.67 -6.06
CA PRO A 106 -8.69 -13.31 -4.78
C PRO A 106 -7.62 -14.41 -4.88
N GLU A 107 -7.00 -14.60 -6.03
CA GLU A 107 -5.90 -15.54 -6.20
C GLU A 107 -4.61 -14.95 -5.62
N PHE A 108 -3.75 -15.80 -5.05
CA PHE A 108 -2.43 -15.45 -4.53
C PHE A 108 -2.43 -14.29 -3.51
N PRO A 109 -3.23 -14.36 -2.40
CA PRO A 109 -3.15 -13.40 -1.30
C PRO A 109 -1.89 -13.64 -0.45
N GLY A 110 -1.51 -12.68 0.40
CA GLY A 110 -0.48 -12.84 1.41
C GLY A 110 0.88 -12.27 1.03
N ALA A 111 1.94 -12.76 1.69
CA ALA A 111 3.24 -12.11 1.72
C ALA A 111 4.16 -12.43 0.53
N HIS A 112 3.91 -13.50 -0.22
CA HIS A 112 4.78 -14.00 -1.29
C HIS A 112 4.05 -14.20 -2.63
N PRO A 113 3.22 -13.22 -3.07
CA PRO A 113 2.31 -13.41 -4.19
C PRO A 113 3.02 -13.70 -5.52
N LEU A 114 4.18 -13.11 -5.79
CA LEU A 114 4.90 -13.34 -7.05
C LEU A 114 5.58 -14.70 -7.09
N GLU A 115 6.10 -15.16 -5.97
CA GLU A 115 6.61 -16.51 -5.78
C GLU A 115 5.51 -17.55 -6.02
N ASP A 116 4.32 -17.30 -5.48
CA ASP A 116 3.15 -18.17 -5.61
C ASP A 116 2.63 -18.20 -7.06
N VAL A 117 2.57 -17.04 -7.73
CA VAL A 117 2.23 -16.94 -9.17
C VAL A 117 3.16 -17.78 -10.03
N LEU A 118 4.49 -17.68 -9.82
CA LEU A 118 5.47 -18.43 -10.58
C LEU A 118 5.41 -19.94 -10.25
N ALA A 119 5.28 -20.29 -8.98
CA ALA A 119 5.18 -21.69 -8.53
C ALA A 119 3.93 -22.39 -9.07
N ALA A 120 2.83 -21.67 -9.20
CA ALA A 120 1.58 -22.16 -9.77
C ALA A 120 1.63 -22.29 -11.32
N GLY A 121 2.66 -21.76 -11.96
CA GLY A 121 2.74 -21.71 -13.43
C GLY A 121 1.63 -20.84 -14.04
N ALA A 122 1.18 -19.82 -13.31
CA ALA A 122 0.15 -18.91 -13.80
C ALA A 122 0.65 -18.11 -15.01
N SER A 123 -0.25 -17.79 -15.91
CA SER A 123 0.08 -17.04 -17.14
C SER A 123 0.23 -15.53 -16.91
N ALA A 124 -0.25 -15.03 -15.78
CA ALA A 124 -0.17 -13.61 -15.43
C ALA A 124 -0.11 -13.39 -13.91
N ALA A 125 0.63 -12.36 -13.51
CA ALA A 125 0.47 -11.62 -12.26
C ALA A 125 -0.47 -10.43 -12.47
N ALA A 126 -0.59 -9.54 -11.50
CA ALA A 126 -1.37 -8.31 -11.66
C ALA A 126 -0.87 -7.23 -10.70
N ALA A 127 -1.18 -5.98 -11.00
CA ALA A 127 -1.32 -4.94 -10.01
C ALA A 127 -2.80 -4.87 -9.61
N THR A 128 -3.15 -5.09 -8.36
CA THR A 128 -4.53 -5.06 -7.87
C THR A 128 -4.69 -4.05 -6.77
N VAL A 129 -5.58 -3.08 -6.93
CA VAL A 129 -5.97 -2.13 -5.89
C VAL A 129 -7.30 -2.59 -5.30
N HIS A 130 -7.34 -2.76 -3.98
CA HIS A 130 -8.52 -3.24 -3.26
C HIS A 130 -8.74 -2.44 -1.96
N LEU A 131 -9.96 -2.48 -1.43
CA LEU A 131 -10.24 -1.99 -0.08
C LEU A 131 -9.59 -2.94 0.94
N VAL A 132 -9.10 -2.37 2.03
CA VAL A 132 -8.57 -3.16 3.16
C VAL A 132 -9.71 -3.44 4.13
N ASP A 133 -9.84 -4.71 4.52
CA ASP A 133 -10.69 -5.20 5.60
C ASP A 133 -9.84 -5.87 6.69
N ASP A 134 -10.46 -6.61 7.61
CA ASP A 134 -9.78 -7.30 8.70
C ASP A 134 -9.08 -8.62 8.30
N GLY A 135 -9.24 -9.03 7.02
CA GLY A 135 -8.59 -10.20 6.45
C GLY A 135 -7.28 -9.88 5.72
N ILE A 136 -6.64 -10.93 5.21
CA ILE A 136 -5.44 -10.80 4.39
C ILE A 136 -5.85 -10.72 2.92
N ASP A 137 -5.78 -9.53 2.34
CA ASP A 137 -6.10 -9.25 0.93
C ASP A 137 -7.51 -9.73 0.50
N THR A 138 -8.48 -9.74 1.43
CA THR A 138 -9.84 -10.23 1.23
C THR A 138 -10.85 -9.15 0.86
N GLY A 139 -10.49 -7.91 1.02
CA GLY A 139 -11.38 -6.78 0.73
C GLY A 139 -11.72 -6.62 -0.76
N PRO A 140 -12.83 -5.92 -1.06
CA PRO A 140 -13.32 -5.75 -2.44
C PRO A 140 -12.28 -5.14 -3.37
N VAL A 141 -12.07 -5.78 -4.53
CA VAL A 141 -11.20 -5.26 -5.59
C VAL A 141 -11.85 -4.04 -6.24
N ILE A 142 -11.09 -2.95 -6.35
CA ILE A 142 -11.50 -1.71 -7.00
C ILE A 142 -11.08 -1.72 -8.47
N ALA A 143 -9.83 -2.09 -8.74
CA ALA A 143 -9.28 -2.20 -10.09
C ALA A 143 -8.10 -3.18 -10.13
N SER A 144 -7.87 -3.77 -11.28
CA SER A 144 -6.73 -4.66 -11.52
C SER A 144 -6.18 -4.47 -12.94
N GLU A 145 -4.85 -4.56 -13.07
CA GLU A 145 -4.13 -4.55 -14.35
C GLU A 145 -3.30 -5.82 -14.44
N LEU A 146 -3.60 -6.70 -15.42
CA LEU A 146 -2.87 -7.95 -15.62
C LEU A 146 -1.47 -7.70 -16.17
N VAL A 147 -0.50 -8.45 -15.66
CA VAL A 147 0.90 -8.42 -16.07
C VAL A 147 1.30 -9.82 -16.54
N PRO A 148 1.56 -10.04 -17.83
CA PRO A 148 1.93 -11.36 -18.35
C PRO A 148 3.18 -11.92 -17.69
N VAL A 149 3.15 -13.20 -17.33
CA VAL A 149 4.34 -13.99 -16.99
C VAL A 149 5.00 -14.44 -18.27
N ILE A 150 6.29 -14.18 -18.43
CA ILE A 150 7.07 -14.51 -19.63
C ILE A 150 7.94 -15.71 -19.31
N ALA A 151 8.13 -16.61 -20.29
CA ALA A 151 9.00 -17.76 -20.12
C ALA A 151 10.41 -17.34 -19.69
N GLY A 152 10.90 -17.92 -18.60
CA GLY A 152 12.20 -17.58 -18.00
C GLY A 152 12.15 -16.46 -16.96
N ASP A 153 10.97 -15.96 -16.60
CA ASP A 153 10.85 -15.00 -15.51
C ASP A 153 11.39 -15.54 -14.19
N THR A 154 12.07 -14.66 -13.50
CA THR A 154 12.35 -14.76 -12.07
C THR A 154 11.40 -13.88 -11.30
N VAL A 155 11.39 -14.01 -9.98
CA VAL A 155 10.60 -13.11 -9.09
C VAL A 155 10.99 -11.65 -9.32
N GLU A 156 12.29 -11.37 -9.52
CA GLU A 156 12.83 -10.03 -9.74
C GLU A 156 12.32 -9.42 -11.04
N THR A 157 12.42 -10.17 -12.16
CA THR A 157 11.98 -9.65 -13.48
C THR A 157 10.47 -9.45 -13.55
N LEU A 158 9.70 -10.34 -12.93
CA LEU A 158 8.25 -10.18 -12.83
C LEU A 158 7.88 -8.99 -11.92
N ARG A 159 8.58 -8.83 -10.78
CA ARG A 159 8.38 -7.72 -9.85
C ARG A 159 8.58 -6.36 -10.51
N GLU A 160 9.61 -6.19 -11.32
CA GLU A 160 9.86 -4.94 -12.04
C GLU A 160 8.66 -4.57 -12.92
N ARG A 161 8.12 -5.51 -13.71
CA ARG A 161 6.95 -5.26 -14.56
C ARG A 161 5.67 -5.01 -13.77
N VAL A 162 5.48 -5.71 -12.65
CA VAL A 162 4.33 -5.48 -11.77
C VAL A 162 4.41 -4.11 -11.12
N HIS A 163 5.58 -3.67 -10.65
CA HIS A 163 5.78 -2.32 -10.12
C HIS A 163 5.45 -1.24 -11.16
N GLU A 164 5.80 -1.42 -12.43
CA GLU A 164 5.40 -0.49 -13.48
C GLU A 164 3.87 -0.40 -13.63
N ALA A 165 3.17 -1.53 -13.52
CA ALA A 165 1.71 -1.56 -13.55
C ALA A 165 1.10 -0.90 -12.30
N GLU A 166 1.66 -1.16 -11.11
CA GLU A 166 1.26 -0.50 -9.85
C GLU A 166 1.42 1.02 -9.95
N HIS A 167 2.54 1.51 -10.46
CA HIS A 167 2.83 2.94 -10.62
C HIS A 167 1.86 3.64 -11.58
N ARG A 168 1.27 2.91 -12.54
CA ARG A 168 0.20 3.44 -13.41
C ARG A 168 -1.17 3.36 -12.77
N LEU A 169 -1.50 2.20 -12.21
CA LEU A 169 -2.84 1.91 -11.70
C LEU A 169 -3.16 2.65 -10.41
N LEU A 170 -2.24 2.60 -9.42
CA LEU A 170 -2.49 3.14 -8.09
C LEU A 170 -2.82 4.64 -8.10
N PRO A 171 -2.03 5.52 -8.76
CA PRO A 171 -2.37 6.95 -8.81
C PRO A 171 -3.70 7.24 -9.51
N LYS A 172 -4.05 6.45 -10.53
CA LYS A 172 -5.35 6.58 -11.22
C LYS A 172 -6.50 6.29 -10.28
N VAL A 173 -6.47 5.14 -9.60
CA VAL A 173 -7.52 4.73 -8.66
C VAL A 173 -7.64 5.70 -7.50
N VAL A 174 -6.52 6.10 -6.90
CA VAL A 174 -6.50 7.05 -5.79
C VAL A 174 -7.09 8.40 -6.20
N ARG A 175 -6.81 8.90 -7.40
CA ARG A 175 -7.42 10.13 -7.93
C ARG A 175 -8.94 10.02 -8.05
N GLU A 176 -9.44 8.89 -8.53
CA GLU A 176 -10.88 8.64 -8.64
C GLU A 176 -11.57 8.56 -7.27
N LEU A 177 -10.89 7.98 -6.26
CA LEU A 177 -11.39 7.91 -4.88
C LEU A 177 -11.40 9.29 -4.17
N CYS A 178 -10.45 10.16 -4.49
CA CYS A 178 -10.41 11.53 -3.96
C CYS A 178 -11.50 12.43 -4.57
N ALA A 179 -12.02 12.09 -5.74
CA ALA A 179 -13.06 12.87 -6.42
C ALA A 179 -14.49 12.54 -5.96
N ARG A 180 -14.66 11.50 -5.15
CA ARG A 180 -15.93 11.05 -4.56
C ARG A 180 -16.17 11.67 -3.20
#